data_c86a073240a916078c6ac65a4f49ffff
#
_entry.id   c86a073240a916078c6ac65a4f49ffff
#
_cell.length_a   1.000
_cell.length_b   1.000
_cell.length_c   1.000
_cell.angle_alpha   90.00
_cell.angle_beta   90.00
_cell.angle_gamma   90.00
#
_symmetry.space_group_name_H-M   'P 1'
#
loop_
_entity.id
_entity.type
_entity.pdbx_description
1 polymer ?
#
loop_
_entity_poly.entity_id
_entity_poly.type
_entity_poly.pdbx_seq_one_letter_code
_entity_poly.pdbx_strand_id
1 'polypeptide(L)'
;MTRIARIEISGTGPNLLDPDVMGALERSILDADADPEITGILLTGAGGSFCGGLDVAAIRAGADPVAFASALVSLLRIFPTLSTPIAAAVNGDAVASGASIVAVCDYAVSTPTARLGTFEVSVGVWPMIAQVPIVHRIGTRFAMENIGTGEPFTADRAREVGLVNAVREPADVEPSVVAWLEAASRGGAAVAAGRRAFYELAELGYDDALRSSLERFAAMFRDKA
;
A
#
# COMPACT_ATOMS: atom_id res chain seq x y z
N MET A 1 3.64 -9.78 -23.25
CA MET A 1 2.45 -8.97 -22.99
C MET A 1 2.44 -8.66 -21.50
N THR A 2 2.12 -7.44 -21.12
CA THR A 2 1.98 -7.07 -19.70
C THR A 2 0.72 -7.72 -19.15
N ARG A 3 0.84 -8.52 -18.10
CA ARG A 3 -0.30 -9.14 -17.41
C ARG A 3 -0.39 -8.58 -15.99
N ILE A 4 -1.47 -7.86 -15.70
CA ILE A 4 -1.71 -7.24 -14.41
C ILE A 4 -2.72 -8.09 -13.63
N ALA A 5 -2.34 -8.50 -12.41
CA ALA A 5 -3.25 -9.11 -11.47
C ALA A 5 -4.11 -8.01 -10.82
N ARG A 6 -5.43 -8.09 -10.98
CA ARG A 6 -6.38 -7.22 -10.29
C ARG A 6 -6.87 -7.92 -9.04
N ILE A 7 -6.57 -7.35 -7.88
CA ILE A 7 -6.94 -7.89 -6.57
C ILE A 7 -7.90 -6.91 -5.89
N GLU A 8 -9.03 -7.43 -5.41
CA GLU A 8 -10.02 -6.65 -4.67
C GLU A 8 -9.91 -6.89 -3.16
N ILE A 9 -9.89 -5.80 -2.41
CA ILE A 9 -10.11 -5.84 -0.96
C ILE A 9 -11.62 -6.02 -0.78
N SER A 10 -12.03 -7.16 -0.23
CA SER A 10 -13.44 -7.50 -0.03
C SER A 10 -13.66 -7.96 1.39
N GLY A 11 -14.32 -7.12 2.17
CA GLY A 11 -14.72 -7.36 3.54
C GLY A 11 -16.17 -6.93 3.78
N THR A 12 -16.63 -7.03 5.02
CA THR A 12 -17.97 -6.56 5.39
C THR A 12 -18.09 -5.05 5.27
N GLY A 13 -19.28 -4.54 4.99
CA GLY A 13 -19.55 -3.10 4.92
C GLY A 13 -18.62 -2.36 3.95
N PRO A 14 -17.86 -1.36 4.42
CA PRO A 14 -16.91 -0.61 3.58
C PRO A 14 -15.55 -1.33 3.42
N ASN A 15 -15.55 -2.63 3.17
CA ASN A 15 -14.36 -3.49 3.09
C ASN A 15 -13.54 -3.49 4.39
N LEU A 16 -14.22 -3.79 5.52
CA LEU A 16 -13.56 -3.92 6.80
C LEU A 16 -12.64 -5.15 6.81
N LEU A 17 -11.52 -5.00 7.52
CA LEU A 17 -10.48 -6.00 7.62
C LEU A 17 -10.62 -6.80 8.92
N ASP A 18 -10.80 -8.08 8.81
CA ASP A 18 -10.57 -9.08 9.85
C ASP A 18 -9.34 -9.94 9.52
N PRO A 19 -8.88 -10.84 10.40
CA PRO A 19 -7.71 -11.68 10.15
C PRO A 19 -7.85 -12.56 8.90
N ASP A 20 -9.06 -13.05 8.57
CA ASP A 20 -9.30 -13.92 7.42
C ASP A 20 -9.22 -13.12 6.11
N VAL A 21 -9.84 -11.92 6.06
CA VAL A 21 -9.75 -10.99 4.93
C VAL A 21 -8.30 -10.58 4.69
N MET A 22 -7.58 -10.20 5.75
CA MET A 22 -6.16 -9.81 5.64
C MET A 22 -5.28 -10.97 5.18
N GLY A 23 -5.48 -12.17 5.71
CA GLY A 23 -4.76 -13.36 5.29
C GLY A 23 -5.06 -13.79 3.86
N ALA A 24 -6.30 -13.63 3.39
CA ALA A 24 -6.67 -13.87 1.99
C ALA A 24 -6.02 -12.86 1.05
N LEU A 25 -6.03 -11.57 1.42
CA LEU A 25 -5.38 -10.50 0.66
C LEU A 25 -3.86 -10.72 0.58
N GLU A 26 -3.21 -11.05 1.69
CA GLU A 26 -1.78 -11.36 1.74
C GLU A 26 -1.43 -12.52 0.80
N ARG A 27 -2.17 -13.63 0.86
CA ARG A 27 -1.97 -14.76 -0.06
C ARG A 27 -2.14 -14.37 -1.52
N SER A 28 -3.21 -13.67 -1.85
CA SER A 28 -3.48 -13.23 -3.24
C SER A 28 -2.35 -12.35 -3.80
N ILE A 29 -1.78 -11.47 -2.97
CA ILE A 29 -0.64 -10.63 -3.36
C ILE A 29 0.62 -11.48 -3.57
N LEU A 30 0.92 -12.39 -2.63
CA LEU A 30 2.09 -13.26 -2.73
C LEU A 30 2.00 -14.25 -3.89
N ASP A 31 0.82 -14.81 -4.16
CA ASP A 31 0.59 -15.68 -5.31
C ASP A 31 0.79 -14.93 -6.63
N ALA A 32 0.32 -13.67 -6.70
CA ALA A 32 0.54 -12.82 -7.87
C ALA A 32 2.03 -12.44 -8.05
N ASP A 33 2.76 -12.18 -6.95
CA ASP A 33 4.20 -11.90 -7.01
C ASP A 33 5.04 -13.12 -7.40
N ALA A 34 4.56 -14.32 -7.08
CA ALA A 34 5.23 -15.59 -7.42
C ALA A 34 4.95 -16.06 -8.85
N ASP A 35 3.89 -15.58 -9.52
CA ASP A 35 3.55 -15.93 -10.90
C ASP A 35 4.44 -15.14 -11.89
N PRO A 36 5.34 -15.80 -12.64
CA PRO A 36 6.23 -15.11 -13.58
C PRO A 36 5.51 -14.43 -14.75
N GLU A 37 4.25 -14.76 -14.99
CA GLU A 37 3.43 -14.12 -16.02
C GLU A 37 2.84 -12.79 -15.54
N ILE A 38 2.76 -12.55 -14.22
CA ILE A 38 2.26 -11.31 -13.64
C ILE A 38 3.39 -10.29 -13.59
N THR A 39 3.15 -9.13 -14.17
CA THR A 39 4.13 -8.04 -14.26
C THR A 39 3.72 -6.79 -13.48
N GLY A 40 2.54 -6.79 -12.88
CA GLY A 40 2.03 -5.71 -12.05
C GLY A 40 0.83 -6.17 -11.22
N ILE A 41 0.65 -5.59 -10.05
CA ILE A 41 -0.47 -5.88 -9.14
C ILE A 41 -1.27 -4.58 -8.95
N LEU A 42 -2.56 -4.61 -9.27
CA LEU A 42 -3.51 -3.54 -9.02
C LEU A 42 -4.38 -3.92 -7.84
N LEU A 43 -4.35 -3.10 -6.79
CA LEU A 43 -5.28 -3.21 -5.65
C LEU A 43 -6.42 -2.21 -5.79
N THR A 44 -7.64 -2.66 -5.51
CA THR A 44 -8.83 -1.79 -5.41
C THR A 44 -9.77 -2.33 -4.35
N GLY A 45 -10.80 -1.58 -3.98
CA GLY A 45 -11.83 -2.06 -3.06
C GLY A 45 -13.04 -2.59 -3.81
N ALA A 46 -13.70 -3.60 -3.27
CA ALA A 46 -14.98 -4.05 -3.78
C ALA A 46 -16.06 -2.96 -3.59
N GLY A 47 -16.92 -2.77 -4.60
CA GLY A 47 -17.98 -1.78 -4.52
C GLY A 47 -17.50 -0.33 -4.50
N GLY A 48 -18.03 0.49 -3.59
CA GLY A 48 -17.83 1.95 -3.56
C GLY A 48 -16.84 2.47 -2.51
N SER A 49 -16.12 1.60 -1.80
CA SER A 49 -15.08 1.95 -0.83
C SER A 49 -13.79 1.21 -1.15
N PHE A 50 -12.65 1.82 -0.86
CA PHE A 50 -11.39 1.11 -0.95
C PHE A 50 -11.20 0.20 0.28
N CYS A 51 -11.14 0.78 1.48
CA CYS A 51 -11.04 0.03 2.73
C CYS A 51 -11.33 0.91 3.94
N GLY A 52 -12.24 0.47 4.80
CA GLY A 52 -12.66 1.18 6.02
C GLY A 52 -11.80 0.92 7.26
N GLY A 53 -10.73 0.12 7.14
CA GLY A 53 -9.88 -0.25 8.27
C GLY A 53 -10.29 -1.55 8.95
N LEU A 54 -9.83 -1.77 10.18
CA LEU A 54 -10.14 -2.98 10.95
C LEU A 54 -11.62 -3.05 11.34
N ASP A 55 -12.17 -4.26 11.38
CA ASP A 55 -13.51 -4.52 11.93
C ASP A 55 -13.50 -4.37 13.47
N VAL A 56 -13.60 -3.13 13.93
CA VAL A 56 -13.67 -2.80 15.35
C VAL A 56 -14.95 -3.32 16.01
N ALA A 57 -16.02 -3.53 15.24
CA ALA A 57 -17.25 -4.11 15.76
C ALA A 57 -17.04 -5.57 16.17
N ALA A 58 -16.34 -6.36 15.37
CA ALA A 58 -15.95 -7.72 15.71
C ALA A 58 -15.08 -7.77 16.98
N ILE A 59 -14.10 -6.85 17.10
CA ILE A 59 -13.25 -6.73 18.31
C ILE A 59 -14.11 -6.41 19.55
N ARG A 60 -15.03 -5.47 19.46
CA ARG A 60 -15.95 -5.13 20.56
C ARG A 60 -16.91 -6.28 20.92
N ALA A 61 -17.20 -7.15 19.97
CA ALA A 61 -17.99 -8.36 20.17
C ALA A 61 -17.21 -9.52 20.80
N GLY A 62 -15.89 -9.34 21.07
CA GLY A 62 -15.06 -10.30 21.79
C GLY A 62 -14.00 -11.00 20.92
N ALA A 63 -13.80 -10.59 19.66
CA ALA A 63 -12.68 -11.08 18.86
C ALA A 63 -11.34 -10.57 19.45
N ASP A 64 -10.28 -11.36 19.28
CA ASP A 64 -8.96 -11.03 19.81
C ASP A 64 -8.31 -9.84 19.08
N PRO A 65 -8.12 -8.68 19.72
CA PRO A 65 -7.52 -7.51 19.09
C PRO A 65 -6.06 -7.73 18.69
N VAL A 66 -5.33 -8.63 19.37
CA VAL A 66 -3.94 -8.94 19.05
C VAL A 66 -3.86 -9.74 17.76
N ALA A 67 -4.81 -10.65 17.49
CA ALA A 67 -4.90 -11.36 16.22
C ALA A 67 -5.12 -10.40 15.05
N PHE A 68 -6.01 -9.39 15.19
CA PHE A 68 -6.22 -8.33 14.19
C PHE A 68 -4.95 -7.51 13.95
N ALA A 69 -4.30 -7.08 15.02
CA ALA A 69 -3.05 -6.32 14.95
C ALA A 69 -1.94 -7.11 14.26
N SER A 70 -1.78 -8.38 14.63
CA SER A 70 -0.76 -9.27 14.06
C SER A 70 -0.99 -9.53 12.57
N ALA A 71 -2.24 -9.78 12.16
CA ALA A 71 -2.59 -9.97 10.75
C ALA A 71 -2.32 -8.71 9.92
N LEU A 72 -2.63 -7.51 10.46
CA LEU A 72 -2.31 -6.25 9.80
C LEU A 72 -0.80 -6.05 9.64
N VAL A 73 -0.03 -6.33 10.68
CA VAL A 73 1.44 -6.24 10.61
C VAL A 73 2.00 -7.21 9.58
N SER A 74 1.50 -8.47 9.54
CA SER A 74 1.90 -9.46 8.53
C SER A 74 1.65 -8.93 7.12
N LEU A 75 0.42 -8.51 6.84
CA LEU A 75 0.03 -7.95 5.55
C LEU A 75 0.90 -6.76 5.13
N LEU A 76 1.12 -5.78 6.00
CA LEU A 76 1.89 -4.59 5.64
C LEU A 76 3.38 -4.89 5.38
N ARG A 77 3.93 -5.91 6.02
CA ARG A 77 5.34 -6.30 5.90
C ARG A 77 5.70 -6.92 4.56
N ILE A 78 4.75 -7.50 3.81
CA ILE A 78 5.07 -8.11 2.52
C ILE A 78 5.34 -7.07 1.42
N PHE A 79 4.73 -5.87 1.47
CA PHE A 79 4.80 -4.90 0.37
C PHE A 79 6.23 -4.52 -0.05
N PRO A 80 7.14 -4.16 0.87
CA PRO A 80 8.52 -3.82 0.49
C PRO A 80 9.32 -5.02 -0.03
N THR A 81 8.88 -6.27 0.24
CA THR A 81 9.59 -7.48 -0.18
C THR A 81 9.18 -8.01 -1.55
N LEU A 82 8.08 -7.51 -2.12
CA LEU A 82 7.60 -7.93 -3.43
C LEU A 82 8.60 -7.59 -4.53
N SER A 83 8.66 -8.43 -5.54
CA SER A 83 9.41 -8.19 -6.79
C SER A 83 8.57 -7.44 -7.81
N THR A 84 7.26 -7.68 -7.80
CA THR A 84 6.29 -7.15 -8.74
C THR A 84 5.80 -5.77 -8.28
N PRO A 85 5.79 -4.74 -9.14
CA PRO A 85 5.18 -3.45 -8.83
C PRO A 85 3.72 -3.58 -8.41
N ILE A 86 3.34 -2.89 -7.33
CA ILE A 86 1.98 -2.90 -6.79
C ILE A 86 1.44 -1.48 -6.66
N ALA A 87 0.23 -1.24 -7.16
CA ALA A 87 -0.37 0.07 -7.16
C ALA A 87 -1.84 0.05 -6.73
N ALA A 88 -2.29 1.11 -6.05
CA ALA A 88 -3.64 1.26 -5.54
C ALA A 88 -4.53 2.10 -6.46
N ALA A 89 -5.65 1.52 -6.90
CA ALA A 89 -6.78 2.21 -7.51
C ALA A 89 -7.81 2.51 -6.42
N VAL A 90 -7.71 3.69 -5.82
CA VAL A 90 -8.51 4.10 -4.66
C VAL A 90 -9.87 4.58 -5.14
N ASN A 91 -10.80 3.65 -5.25
CA ASN A 91 -12.15 3.84 -5.81
C ASN A 91 -13.16 4.49 -4.83
N GLY A 92 -12.76 4.73 -3.59
CA GLY A 92 -13.56 5.34 -2.52
C GLY A 92 -12.72 5.51 -1.27
N ASP A 93 -13.37 5.68 -0.12
CA ASP A 93 -12.68 5.94 1.13
C ASP A 93 -11.63 4.88 1.46
N ALA A 94 -10.44 5.35 1.84
CA ALA A 94 -9.31 4.56 2.32
C ALA A 94 -8.89 5.09 3.69
N VAL A 95 -9.54 4.60 4.75
CA VAL A 95 -9.34 5.13 6.10
C VAL A 95 -8.74 4.09 7.05
N ALA A 96 -8.15 4.56 8.14
CA ALA A 96 -7.45 3.74 9.12
C ALA A 96 -6.40 2.82 8.44
N SER A 97 -6.49 1.50 8.63
CA SER A 97 -5.61 0.53 7.96
C SER A 97 -5.72 0.57 6.43
N GLY A 98 -6.83 1.04 5.86
CA GLY A 98 -6.99 1.26 4.43
C GLY A 98 -6.01 2.32 3.89
N ALA A 99 -5.81 3.42 4.63
CA ALA A 99 -4.81 4.42 4.28
C ALA A 99 -3.38 3.87 4.38
N SER A 100 -3.13 2.95 5.31
CA SER A 100 -1.84 2.27 5.44
C SER A 100 -1.54 1.39 4.22
N ILE A 101 -2.54 0.67 3.71
CA ILE A 101 -2.41 -0.14 2.49
C ILE A 101 -2.09 0.77 1.28
N VAL A 102 -2.76 1.92 1.16
CA VAL A 102 -2.42 2.91 0.12
C VAL A 102 -0.98 3.40 0.27
N ALA A 103 -0.55 3.71 1.49
CA ALA A 103 0.78 4.25 1.78
C ALA A 103 1.93 3.28 1.43
N VAL A 104 1.71 1.95 1.53
CA VAL A 104 2.74 0.95 1.19
C VAL A 104 2.78 0.58 -0.29
N CYS A 105 1.79 0.96 -1.10
CA CYS A 105 1.82 0.76 -2.54
C CYS A 105 2.87 1.66 -3.20
N ASP A 106 3.44 1.22 -4.33
CA ASP A 106 4.43 1.99 -5.09
C ASP A 106 3.82 3.24 -5.74
N TYR A 107 2.56 3.14 -6.13
CA TYR A 107 1.79 4.20 -6.79
C TYR A 107 0.34 4.14 -6.36
N ALA A 108 -0.33 5.28 -6.30
CA ALA A 108 -1.75 5.34 -5.95
C ALA A 108 -2.48 6.45 -6.71
N VAL A 109 -3.66 6.14 -7.21
CA VAL A 109 -4.59 7.10 -7.84
C VAL A 109 -5.92 7.03 -7.10
N SER A 110 -6.48 8.18 -6.73
CA SER A 110 -7.73 8.27 -5.97
C SER A 110 -8.85 8.92 -6.75
N THR A 111 -10.10 8.57 -6.43
CA THR A 111 -11.27 9.35 -6.84
C THR A 111 -11.31 10.69 -6.09
N PRO A 112 -11.96 11.74 -6.64
CA PRO A 112 -12.02 13.06 -6.01
C PRO A 112 -12.76 13.09 -4.68
N THR A 113 -13.71 12.19 -4.49
CA THR A 113 -14.58 12.14 -3.31
C THR A 113 -14.03 11.33 -2.15
N ALA A 114 -12.95 10.56 -2.37
CA ALA A 114 -12.38 9.70 -1.35
C ALA A 114 -11.78 10.51 -0.18
N ARG A 115 -11.93 9.94 1.02
CA ARG A 115 -11.27 10.39 2.23
C ARG A 115 -10.12 9.42 2.55
N LEU A 116 -8.94 9.96 2.82
CA LEU A 116 -7.71 9.15 3.02
C LEU A 116 -7.01 9.57 4.31
N GLY A 117 -6.71 8.61 5.17
CA GLY A 117 -5.98 8.86 6.41
C GLY A 117 -6.58 8.12 7.60
N THR A 118 -6.10 8.43 8.78
CA THR A 118 -6.59 7.83 10.03
C THR A 118 -7.70 8.67 10.64
N PHE A 119 -8.60 8.03 11.38
CA PHE A 119 -9.66 8.71 12.16
C PHE A 119 -9.71 8.23 13.62
N GLU A 120 -8.86 7.30 14.00
CA GLU A 120 -8.91 6.60 15.28
C GLU A 120 -8.85 7.55 16.50
N VAL A 121 -8.14 8.67 16.38
CA VAL A 121 -8.05 9.68 17.45
C VAL A 121 -9.40 10.30 17.73
N SER A 122 -10.26 10.47 16.73
CA SER A 122 -11.62 11.01 16.93
C SER A 122 -12.50 10.10 17.80
N VAL A 123 -12.14 8.82 17.94
CA VAL A 123 -12.82 7.83 18.78
C VAL A 123 -11.97 7.39 20.00
N GLY A 124 -10.95 8.19 20.35
CA GLY A 124 -10.14 8.00 21.55
C GLY A 124 -9.06 6.91 21.43
N VAL A 125 -8.68 6.49 20.23
CA VAL A 125 -7.66 5.47 20.00
C VAL A 125 -6.52 6.05 19.15
N TRP A 126 -5.29 5.74 19.51
CA TRP A 126 -4.13 6.10 18.69
C TRP A 126 -3.86 5.01 17.64
N PRO A 127 -3.64 5.36 16.34
CA PRO A 127 -3.47 4.40 15.27
C PRO A 127 -2.05 3.79 15.24
N MET A 128 -1.68 3.02 16.28
CA MET A 128 -0.31 2.55 16.53
C MET A 128 0.33 1.85 15.33
N ILE A 129 -0.40 1.01 14.60
CA ILE A 129 0.11 0.28 13.45
C ILE A 129 -0.13 1.10 12.18
N ALA A 130 -1.34 1.62 12.00
CA ALA A 130 -1.73 2.31 10.79
C ALA A 130 -0.90 3.57 10.51
N GLN A 131 -0.42 4.26 11.54
CA GLN A 131 0.45 5.44 11.38
C GLN A 131 1.79 5.12 10.70
N VAL A 132 2.36 3.92 10.90
CA VAL A 132 3.73 3.62 10.49
C VAL A 132 3.94 3.81 8.99
N PRO A 133 3.18 3.15 8.09
CA PRO A 133 3.33 3.38 6.66
C PRO A 133 3.05 4.82 6.24
N ILE A 134 2.07 5.47 6.87
CA ILE A 134 1.70 6.85 6.55
C ILE A 134 2.86 7.80 6.87
N VAL A 135 3.45 7.67 8.07
CA VAL A 135 4.63 8.49 8.46
C VAL A 135 5.80 8.25 7.51
N HIS A 136 6.08 7.00 7.14
CA HIS A 136 7.14 6.68 6.18
C HIS A 136 6.87 7.29 4.80
N ARG A 137 5.60 7.34 4.36
CA ARG A 137 5.21 7.85 3.04
C ARG A 137 5.27 9.38 2.95
N ILE A 138 4.68 10.10 3.93
CA ILE A 138 4.47 11.56 3.83
C ILE A 138 5.26 12.38 4.86
N GLY A 139 6.06 11.70 5.68
CA GLY A 139 6.84 12.35 6.74
C GLY A 139 6.01 12.76 7.95
N THR A 140 6.70 12.98 9.07
CA THR A 140 6.08 13.18 10.39
C THR A 140 5.16 14.39 10.45
N ARG A 141 5.49 15.50 9.78
CA ARG A 141 4.71 16.74 9.84
C ARG A 141 3.33 16.58 9.18
N PHE A 142 3.29 16.07 7.96
CA PHE A 142 2.04 15.87 7.25
C PHE A 142 1.23 14.71 7.84
N ALA A 143 1.89 13.65 8.30
CA ALA A 143 1.20 12.57 9.00
C ALA A 143 0.51 13.09 10.28
N MET A 144 1.18 13.94 11.07
CA MET A 144 0.60 14.51 12.29
C MET A 144 -0.59 15.44 12.03
N GLU A 145 -0.67 16.10 10.88
CA GLU A 145 -1.84 16.90 10.47
C GLU A 145 -3.14 16.08 10.49
N ASN A 146 -3.09 14.84 9.96
CA ASN A 146 -4.22 13.92 9.99
C ASN A 146 -4.31 13.14 11.31
N ILE A 147 -3.23 12.49 11.72
CA ILE A 147 -3.24 11.58 12.88
C ILE A 147 -3.61 12.32 14.16
N GLY A 148 -3.08 13.53 14.35
CA GLY A 148 -3.32 14.33 15.56
C GLY A 148 -4.75 14.84 15.69
N THR A 149 -5.46 15.03 14.59
CA THR A 149 -6.85 15.50 14.56
C THR A 149 -7.87 14.37 14.42
N GLY A 150 -7.46 13.27 13.79
CA GLY A 150 -8.37 12.20 13.38
C GLY A 150 -9.28 12.60 12.22
N GLU A 151 -8.90 13.63 11.46
CA GLU A 151 -9.63 14.08 10.28
C GLU A 151 -8.92 13.58 9.01
N PRO A 152 -9.48 12.59 8.27
CA PRO A 152 -8.90 12.11 7.02
C PRO A 152 -8.80 13.23 5.98
N PHE A 153 -7.72 13.23 5.21
CA PHE A 153 -7.50 14.15 4.11
C PHE A 153 -8.59 14.03 3.04
N THR A 154 -8.89 15.14 2.36
CA THR A 154 -9.52 15.08 1.04
C THR A 154 -8.55 14.46 0.04
N ALA A 155 -9.05 13.97 -1.10
CA ALA A 155 -8.21 13.40 -2.15
C ALA A 155 -7.15 14.40 -2.66
N ASP A 156 -7.51 15.68 -2.83
CA ASP A 156 -6.56 16.71 -3.24
C ASP A 156 -5.48 16.94 -2.18
N ARG A 157 -5.84 17.00 -0.89
CA ARG A 157 -4.85 17.15 0.17
C ARG A 157 -3.95 15.92 0.27
N ALA A 158 -4.51 14.70 0.12
CA ALA A 158 -3.73 13.47 0.08
C ALA A 158 -2.70 13.48 -1.07
N ARG A 159 -3.06 14.06 -2.23
CA ARG A 159 -2.12 14.26 -3.34
C ARG A 159 -1.04 15.30 -3.01
N GLU A 160 -1.41 16.43 -2.44
CA GLU A 160 -0.46 17.49 -2.06
C GLU A 160 0.61 17.01 -1.09
N VAL A 161 0.23 16.18 -0.11
CA VAL A 161 1.16 15.62 0.88
C VAL A 161 1.90 14.38 0.39
N GLY A 162 1.55 13.83 -0.78
CA GLY A 162 2.21 12.67 -1.38
C GLY A 162 1.68 11.31 -0.91
N LEU A 163 0.50 11.25 -0.27
CA LEU A 163 -0.14 9.98 0.09
C LEU A 163 -0.71 9.26 -1.14
N VAL A 164 -1.19 10.02 -2.13
CA VAL A 164 -1.51 9.53 -3.47
C VAL A 164 -0.79 10.34 -4.53
N ASN A 165 -0.58 9.77 -5.72
CA ASN A 165 0.15 10.40 -6.80
C ASN A 165 -0.76 11.26 -7.69
N ALA A 166 -2.02 10.87 -7.84
CA ALA A 166 -2.97 11.58 -8.69
C ALA A 166 -4.41 11.43 -8.18
N VAL A 167 -5.25 12.38 -8.58
CA VAL A 167 -6.70 12.32 -8.42
C VAL A 167 -7.31 12.29 -9.83
N ARG A 168 -8.25 11.39 -10.05
CA ARG A 168 -8.93 11.19 -11.35
C ARG A 168 -10.40 10.92 -11.14
N GLU A 169 -11.21 11.23 -12.15
CA GLU A 169 -12.61 10.81 -12.16
C GLU A 169 -12.73 9.27 -12.02
N PRO A 170 -13.81 8.76 -11.42
CA PRO A 170 -13.93 7.32 -11.10
C PRO A 170 -13.63 6.40 -12.27
N ALA A 171 -14.05 6.75 -13.48
CA ALA A 171 -13.82 5.95 -14.69
C ALA A 171 -12.32 5.88 -15.11
N ASP A 172 -11.50 6.84 -14.67
CA ASP A 172 -10.11 6.97 -15.08
C ASP A 172 -9.11 6.49 -14.01
N VAL A 173 -9.59 6.10 -12.81
CA VAL A 173 -8.73 5.68 -11.70
C VAL A 173 -7.97 4.39 -12.07
N GLU A 174 -8.68 3.29 -12.35
CA GLU A 174 -8.05 2.02 -12.73
C GLU A 174 -7.23 2.14 -14.01
N PRO A 175 -7.73 2.77 -15.11
CA PRO A 175 -6.91 2.99 -16.31
C PRO A 175 -5.59 3.72 -16.05
N SER A 176 -5.59 4.72 -15.18
CA SER A 176 -4.36 5.45 -14.81
C SER A 176 -3.37 4.56 -14.04
N VAL A 177 -3.86 3.70 -13.15
CA VAL A 177 -3.03 2.73 -12.42
C VAL A 177 -2.46 1.68 -13.37
N VAL A 178 -3.28 1.14 -14.28
CA VAL A 178 -2.86 0.18 -15.31
C VAL A 178 -1.75 0.78 -16.17
N ALA A 179 -1.93 2.00 -16.67
CA ALA A 179 -0.92 2.67 -17.49
C ALA A 179 0.41 2.86 -16.74
N TRP A 180 0.38 3.16 -15.44
CA TRP A 180 1.58 3.26 -14.62
C TRP A 180 2.24 1.88 -14.44
N LEU A 181 1.49 0.83 -14.11
CA LEU A 181 2.01 -0.54 -13.96
C LEU A 181 2.64 -1.06 -15.24
N GLU A 182 2.02 -0.82 -16.39
CA GLU A 182 2.59 -1.15 -17.70
C GLU A 182 3.91 -0.44 -17.96
N ALA A 183 4.01 0.83 -17.59
CA ALA A 183 5.25 1.59 -17.71
C ALA A 183 6.32 1.09 -16.74
N ALA A 184 5.97 0.85 -15.49
CA ALA A 184 6.88 0.39 -14.45
C ALA A 184 7.44 -1.01 -14.75
N SER A 185 6.67 -1.88 -15.39
CA SER A 185 7.09 -3.27 -15.70
C SER A 185 7.98 -3.42 -16.95
N ARG A 186 8.18 -2.35 -17.75
CA ARG A 186 8.97 -2.43 -19.00
C ARG A 186 10.39 -2.91 -18.83
N GLY A 187 11.00 -2.68 -17.67
CA GLY A 187 12.36 -3.11 -17.36
C GLY A 187 12.50 -4.62 -17.06
N GLY A 188 11.40 -5.37 -16.97
CA GLY A 188 11.42 -6.82 -16.73
C GLY A 188 12.20 -7.20 -15.46
N ALA A 189 13.14 -8.12 -15.58
CA ALA A 189 13.94 -8.62 -14.46
C ALA A 189 14.71 -7.52 -13.69
N ALA A 190 15.07 -6.42 -14.35
CA ALA A 190 15.72 -5.29 -13.68
C ALA A 190 14.78 -4.59 -12.69
N VAL A 191 13.48 -4.54 -12.99
CA VAL A 191 12.47 -3.96 -12.08
C VAL A 191 12.32 -4.84 -10.84
N ALA A 192 12.18 -6.15 -11.02
CA ALA A 192 12.03 -7.10 -9.92
C ALA A 192 13.20 -7.03 -8.94
N ALA A 193 14.43 -7.04 -9.43
CA ALA A 193 15.63 -6.92 -8.60
C ALA A 193 15.77 -5.50 -8.00
N GLY A 194 15.50 -4.47 -8.79
CA GLY A 194 15.64 -3.07 -8.39
C GLY A 194 14.61 -2.65 -7.33
N ARG A 195 13.37 -3.12 -7.43
CA ARG A 195 12.31 -2.76 -6.48
C ARG A 195 12.64 -3.22 -5.06
N ARG A 196 13.06 -4.47 -4.88
CA ARG A 196 13.48 -4.97 -3.55
C ARG A 196 14.64 -4.16 -3.01
N ALA A 197 15.68 -3.95 -3.83
CA ALA A 197 16.83 -3.16 -3.43
C ALA A 197 16.45 -1.72 -3.05
N PHE A 198 15.51 -1.10 -3.76
CA PHE A 198 15.02 0.25 -3.47
C PHE A 198 14.47 0.37 -2.05
N TYR A 199 13.58 -0.54 -1.64
CA TYR A 199 13.00 -0.52 -0.30
C TYR A 199 14.03 -0.89 0.79
N GLU A 200 14.88 -1.90 0.56
CA GLU A 200 15.94 -2.26 1.49
C GLU A 200 16.94 -1.12 1.73
N LEU A 201 17.33 -0.41 0.67
CA LEU A 201 18.27 0.72 0.75
C LEU A 201 17.64 1.94 1.42
N ALA A 202 16.32 2.14 1.27
CA ALA A 202 15.62 3.26 1.90
C ALA A 202 15.61 3.20 3.44
N GLU A 203 15.82 2.01 4.03
CA GLU A 203 15.89 1.81 5.48
C GLU A 203 17.31 2.04 6.05
N LEU A 204 18.31 2.24 5.19
CA LEU A 204 19.71 2.43 5.60
C LEU A 204 20.05 3.91 5.76
N GLY A 205 21.06 4.19 6.58
CA GLY A 205 21.72 5.49 6.57
C GLY A 205 22.39 5.74 5.21
N TYR A 206 22.56 7.02 4.84
CA TYR A 206 23.01 7.42 3.50
C TYR A 206 24.31 6.74 3.05
N ASP A 207 25.35 6.72 3.90
CA ASP A 207 26.64 6.10 3.58
C ASP A 207 26.55 4.57 3.45
N ASP A 208 25.75 3.92 4.29
CA ASP A 208 25.52 2.49 4.24
C ASP A 208 24.70 2.10 3.00
N ALA A 209 23.70 2.91 2.63
CA ALA A 209 22.95 2.76 1.40
C ALA A 209 23.87 2.84 0.17
N LEU A 210 24.77 3.83 0.09
CA LEU A 210 25.74 3.95 -1.00
C LEU A 210 26.70 2.77 -1.07
N ARG A 211 27.19 2.30 0.07
CA ARG A 211 28.12 1.14 0.15
C ARG A 211 27.41 -0.14 -0.33
N SER A 212 26.21 -0.40 0.16
CA SER A 212 25.39 -1.53 -0.28
C SER A 212 25.03 -1.44 -1.77
N SER A 213 24.75 -0.23 -2.27
CA SER A 213 24.49 0.00 -3.69
C SER A 213 25.67 -0.34 -4.57
N LEU A 214 26.90 0.01 -4.15
CA LEU A 214 28.13 -0.33 -4.88
C LEU A 214 28.34 -1.85 -4.96
N GLU A 215 28.10 -2.58 -3.88
CA GLU A 215 28.21 -4.04 -3.84
C GLU A 215 27.19 -4.70 -4.77
N ARG A 216 25.93 -4.25 -4.75
CA ARG A 216 24.86 -4.73 -5.62
C ARG A 216 25.14 -4.41 -7.09
N PHE A 217 25.61 -3.19 -7.39
CA PHE A 217 26.02 -2.81 -8.73
C PHE A 217 27.14 -3.73 -9.25
N ALA A 218 28.18 -3.97 -8.46
CA ALA A 218 29.26 -4.86 -8.86
C ALA A 218 28.79 -6.31 -9.10
N ALA A 219 27.78 -6.79 -8.33
CA ALA A 219 27.19 -8.11 -8.53
C ALA A 219 26.47 -8.24 -9.88
N MET A 220 25.78 -7.19 -10.35
CA MET A 220 25.07 -7.21 -11.64
C MET A 220 25.95 -7.55 -12.85
N PHE A 221 27.28 -7.38 -12.74
CA PHE A 221 28.22 -7.62 -13.82
C PHE A 221 29.09 -8.87 -13.62
N ARG A 222 29.09 -9.48 -12.42
CA ARG A 222 29.87 -10.70 -12.14
C ARG A 222 29.26 -11.95 -12.76
N ASP A 223 27.94 -12.01 -12.89
CA ASP A 223 27.22 -13.18 -13.40
C ASP A 223 27.10 -13.18 -14.95
N LYS A 224 27.72 -12.20 -15.62
CA LYS A 224 27.72 -12.07 -17.10
C LYS A 224 29.09 -12.36 -17.74
N ALA A 225 30.07 -12.75 -16.96
CA ALA A 225 31.39 -13.19 -17.42
C ALA A 225 31.51 -14.72 -17.31
#